data_0299e21b497c2543b2f86dd3b3a6133b
#
_entry.id   0299e21b497c2543b2f86dd3b3a6133b
#
_cell.length_a   1.000
_cell.length_b   1.000
_cell.length_c   1.000
_cell.angle_alpha   90.00
_cell.angle_beta   90.00
_cell.angle_gamma   90.00
#
_symmetry.space_group_name_H-M   'P 1'
#
loop_
_entity.id
_entity.type
_entity.pdbx_description
1 polymer ?
#
loop_
_entity_poly.entity_id
_entity_poly.type
_entity_poly.pdbx_seq_one_letter_code
_entity_poly.pdbx_strand_id
1 'polypeptide(L)'
;MNVCFVGCGNIAQAMIDGLLSNGISTSSIACIERNQRKVELLKEKNLKVIELDNLAKENFDLVILAVKPKDALSAEKNIFQAAPNSKILTVVAGIELNKYSNPNSVIRSMPNTSSAF
;
A
#
# COMPACT_ATOMS: atom_id res chain seq x y z
N MET A 1 -14.67 0.43 3.84
CA MET A 1 -13.59 -0.11 3.00
C MET A 1 -12.32 -0.21 3.83
N ASN A 2 -11.70 -1.37 3.82
CA ASN A 2 -10.47 -1.59 4.56
C ASN A 2 -9.30 -1.65 3.60
N VAL A 3 -8.27 -0.85 3.87
CA VAL A 3 -7.10 -0.79 2.99
C VAL A 3 -5.82 -1.03 3.78
N CYS A 4 -4.82 -1.59 3.10
CA CYS A 4 -3.51 -1.81 3.68
C CYS A 4 -2.46 -1.18 2.79
N PHE A 5 -1.62 -0.34 3.38
CA PHE A 5 -0.50 0.26 2.67
C PHE A 5 0.75 -0.59 2.89
N VAL A 6 1.39 -0.98 1.81
CA VAL A 6 2.67 -1.69 1.87
C VAL A 6 3.74 -0.69 1.47
N GLY A 7 4.56 -0.31 2.44
CA GLY A 7 5.50 0.79 2.31
C GLY A 7 4.83 2.11 2.67
N CYS A 8 5.41 2.86 3.58
CA CYS A 8 4.77 4.05 4.13
C CYS A 8 5.69 5.26 4.09
N GLY A 9 6.20 5.55 2.89
CA GLY A 9 6.96 6.77 2.65
C GLY A 9 6.07 7.98 2.44
N ASN A 10 6.61 9.01 1.80
CA ASN A 10 5.92 10.29 1.68
C ASN A 10 4.59 10.19 0.93
N ILE A 11 4.55 9.41 -0.16
CA ILE A 11 3.32 9.29 -0.94
C ILE A 11 2.24 8.59 -0.13
N ALA A 12 2.61 7.49 0.54
CA ALA A 12 1.66 6.76 1.37
C ALA A 12 1.15 7.62 2.52
N GLN A 13 2.03 8.38 3.17
CA GLN A 13 1.64 9.26 4.26
C GLN A 13 0.65 10.32 3.78
N ALA A 14 0.88 10.90 2.60
CA ALA A 14 -0.03 11.89 2.04
C ALA A 14 -1.39 11.27 1.74
N MET A 15 -1.41 10.06 1.19
CA MET A 15 -2.65 9.35 0.92
C MET A 15 -3.42 9.05 2.21
N ILE A 16 -2.71 8.58 3.23
CA ILE A 16 -3.32 8.28 4.53
C ILE A 16 -3.93 9.55 5.12
N ASP A 17 -3.18 10.65 5.12
CA ASP A 17 -3.68 11.91 5.65
C ASP A 17 -4.93 12.37 4.90
N GLY A 18 -4.94 12.18 3.57
CA GLY A 18 -6.11 12.52 2.77
C GLY A 18 -7.32 11.67 3.12
N LEU A 19 -7.13 10.37 3.32
CA LEU A 19 -8.22 9.49 3.72
C LEU A 19 -8.78 9.88 5.07
N LEU A 20 -7.91 10.14 6.03
CA LEU A 20 -8.34 10.53 7.37
C LEU A 20 -9.09 11.87 7.34
N SER A 21 -8.62 12.81 6.52
CA SER A 21 -9.28 14.10 6.36
C SER A 21 -10.67 13.98 5.76
N ASN A 22 -10.90 12.93 4.99
CA ASN A 22 -12.19 12.69 4.36
C ASN A 22 -13.10 11.78 5.19
N GLY A 23 -12.76 11.55 6.43
CA GLY A 23 -13.63 10.83 7.34
C GLY A 23 -13.43 9.33 7.42
N ILE A 24 -12.40 8.80 6.76
CA ILE A 24 -12.08 7.38 6.89
C ILE A 24 -11.49 7.14 8.27
N SER A 25 -11.98 6.11 8.94
CA SER A 25 -11.52 5.79 10.29
C SER A 25 -10.12 5.19 10.27
N THR A 26 -9.34 5.47 11.31
CA THR A 26 -8.03 4.83 11.48
C THR A 26 -8.16 3.31 11.56
N SER A 27 -9.29 2.81 12.03
CA SER A 27 -9.52 1.37 12.11
C SER A 27 -9.65 0.70 10.75
N SER A 28 -9.86 1.49 9.70
CA SER A 28 -9.98 0.98 8.33
C SER A 28 -8.66 1.00 7.56
N ILE A 29 -7.59 1.47 8.18
CA ILE A 29 -6.30 1.62 7.52
C ILE A 29 -5.25 0.83 8.29
N ALA A 30 -4.57 -0.08 7.60
CA ALA A 30 -3.44 -0.80 8.17
C ALA A 30 -2.20 -0.53 7.32
N CYS A 31 -1.04 -0.76 7.91
CA CYS A 31 0.23 -0.48 7.26
C CYS A 31 1.20 -1.63 7.48
N ILE A 32 1.99 -1.92 6.47
CA ILE A 32 3.11 -2.85 6.56
C ILE A 32 4.36 -2.03 6.26
N GLU A 33 5.25 -1.90 7.24
CA GLU A 33 6.42 -1.06 7.12
C GLU A 33 7.57 -1.66 7.92
N ARG A 34 8.76 -1.70 7.34
CA ARG A 34 9.93 -2.27 7.99
C ARG A 34 10.78 -1.25 8.74
N ASN A 35 10.70 0.02 8.35
CA ASN A 35 11.49 1.05 9.00
C ASN A 35 10.88 1.41 10.34
N GLN A 36 11.62 1.18 11.42
CA GLN A 36 11.09 1.35 12.77
C GLN A 36 10.64 2.78 13.06
N ARG A 37 11.35 3.78 12.55
CA ARG A 37 10.96 5.17 12.74
C ARG A 37 9.62 5.47 12.10
N LYS A 38 9.39 4.93 10.89
CA LYS A 38 8.10 5.11 10.21
C LYS A 38 7.00 4.36 10.94
N VAL A 39 7.30 3.19 11.48
CA VAL A 39 6.34 2.43 12.27
C VAL A 39 5.88 3.27 13.47
N GLU A 40 6.81 3.92 14.15
CA GLU A 40 6.47 4.75 15.31
C GLU A 40 5.57 5.92 14.91
N LEU A 41 5.85 6.56 13.78
CA LEU A 41 5.00 7.64 13.29
C LEU A 41 3.59 7.17 12.96
N LEU A 42 3.47 5.99 12.38
CA LEU A 42 2.17 5.42 12.07
C LEU A 42 1.38 5.13 13.34
N LYS A 43 2.03 4.60 14.35
CA LYS A 43 1.39 4.32 15.63
C LYS A 43 0.93 5.60 16.33
N GLU A 44 1.69 6.67 16.19
CA GLU A 44 1.27 7.97 16.74
C GLU A 44 -0.01 8.48 16.10
N LYS A 45 -0.28 8.09 14.87
CA LYS A 45 -1.52 8.43 14.18
C LYS A 45 -2.65 7.45 14.50
N ASN A 46 -2.42 6.53 15.41
CA ASN A 46 -3.37 5.47 15.79
C ASN A 46 -3.66 4.50 14.65
N LEU A 47 -2.72 4.34 13.73
CA LEU A 47 -2.86 3.40 12.63
C LEU A 47 -2.36 2.03 13.05
N LYS A 48 -2.99 1.00 12.50
CA LYS A 48 -2.61 -0.36 12.77
C LYS A 48 -1.42 -0.75 11.91
N VAL A 49 -0.37 -1.28 12.52
CA VAL A 49 0.78 -1.80 11.78
C VAL A 49 0.77 -3.30 11.91
N ILE A 50 0.77 -3.99 10.77
CA ILE A 50 0.70 -5.46 10.76
C ILE A 50 1.90 -6.03 10.02
N GLU A 51 2.11 -7.32 10.21
CA GLU A 51 3.11 -8.06 9.46
C GLU A 51 2.51 -8.59 8.17
N LEU A 52 3.36 -8.81 7.16
CA LEU A 52 2.91 -9.32 5.88
C LEU A 52 2.15 -10.64 6.02
N ASP A 53 2.57 -11.49 6.94
CA ASP A 53 1.93 -12.79 7.15
C ASP A 53 0.47 -12.67 7.60
N ASN A 54 0.09 -11.53 8.12
CA ASN A 54 -1.28 -11.30 8.59
C ASN A 54 -2.19 -10.72 7.51
N LEU A 55 -1.64 -10.47 6.33
CA LEU A 55 -2.39 -9.77 5.28
C LEU A 55 -3.67 -10.51 4.89
N ALA A 56 -3.58 -11.82 4.69
CA ALA A 56 -4.75 -12.61 4.29
C ALA A 56 -5.80 -12.69 5.40
N LYS A 57 -5.36 -12.65 6.65
CA LYS A 57 -6.27 -12.78 7.80
C LYS A 57 -7.15 -11.56 7.99
N GLU A 58 -6.69 -10.40 7.56
CA GLU A 58 -7.39 -9.13 7.78
C GLU A 58 -8.40 -8.81 6.69
N ASN A 59 -8.33 -9.49 5.57
CA ASN A 59 -9.33 -9.39 4.51
C ASN A 59 -9.52 -7.96 3.98
N PHE A 60 -8.45 -7.37 3.50
CA PHE A 60 -8.51 -6.01 2.98
C PHE A 60 -9.19 -5.93 1.62
N ASP A 61 -9.93 -4.86 1.39
CA ASP A 61 -10.54 -4.59 0.09
C ASP A 61 -9.51 -4.18 -0.94
N LEU A 62 -8.44 -3.53 -0.50
CA LEU A 62 -7.41 -3.02 -1.39
C LEU A 62 -6.07 -2.98 -0.66
N VAL A 63 -5.02 -3.38 -1.36
CA VAL A 63 -3.64 -3.27 -0.88
C VAL A 63 -2.96 -2.22 -1.74
N ILE A 64 -2.40 -1.19 -1.13
CA ILE A 64 -1.75 -0.11 -1.85
C ILE A 64 -0.25 -0.29 -1.76
N LEU A 65 0.38 -0.51 -2.92
CA LEU A 65 1.82 -0.75 -3.02
C LEU A 65 2.52 0.59 -3.18
N ALA A 66 3.26 1.01 -2.16
CA ALA A 66 3.89 2.31 -2.10
C ALA A 66 5.33 2.24 -1.61
N VAL A 67 6.03 1.18 -1.98
CA VAL A 67 7.46 1.02 -1.69
C VAL A 67 8.29 1.77 -2.71
N LYS A 68 9.61 1.80 -2.50
CA LYS A 68 10.52 2.37 -3.49
C LYS A 68 10.53 1.51 -4.75
N PRO A 69 10.78 2.11 -5.92
CA PRO A 69 10.74 1.34 -7.18
C PRO A 69 11.62 0.09 -7.17
N LYS A 70 12.79 0.13 -6.54
CA LYS A 70 13.69 -1.01 -6.50
C LYS A 70 13.09 -2.19 -5.73
N ASP A 71 12.10 -1.94 -4.86
CA ASP A 71 11.50 -2.98 -4.04
C ASP A 71 10.14 -3.43 -4.55
N ALA A 72 9.63 -2.79 -5.60
CA ALA A 72 8.24 -2.97 -6.01
C ALA A 72 7.93 -4.40 -6.47
N LEU A 73 8.78 -4.98 -7.30
CA LEU A 73 8.50 -6.32 -7.83
C LEU A 73 8.56 -7.38 -6.75
N SER A 74 9.55 -7.30 -5.85
CA SER A 74 9.63 -8.27 -4.77
C SER A 74 8.51 -8.09 -3.77
N ALA A 75 8.12 -6.85 -3.48
CA ALA A 75 7.01 -6.60 -2.56
C ALA A 75 5.69 -7.14 -3.12
N GLU A 76 5.42 -6.92 -4.40
CA GLU A 76 4.21 -7.43 -5.02
C GLU A 76 4.18 -8.96 -5.00
N LYS A 77 5.31 -9.59 -5.29
CA LYS A 77 5.40 -11.05 -5.24
C LYS A 77 5.12 -11.57 -3.84
N ASN A 78 5.65 -10.91 -2.83
CA ASN A 78 5.42 -11.30 -1.44
C ASN A 78 3.95 -11.11 -1.04
N ILE A 79 3.32 -10.06 -1.50
CA ILE A 79 1.89 -9.85 -1.27
C ILE A 79 1.09 -10.97 -1.92
N PHE A 80 1.41 -11.31 -3.17
CA PHE A 80 0.71 -12.38 -3.87
C PHE A 80 0.85 -13.71 -3.15
N GLN A 81 2.04 -14.01 -2.63
CA GLN A 81 2.27 -15.26 -1.88
C GLN A 81 1.51 -15.27 -0.56
N ALA A 82 1.45 -14.14 0.12
CA ALA A 82 0.79 -14.06 1.42
C ALA A 82 -0.73 -13.99 1.30
N ALA A 83 -1.23 -13.33 0.26
CA ALA A 83 -2.66 -13.11 0.08
C ALA A 83 -3.01 -13.09 -1.40
N PRO A 84 -3.11 -14.27 -2.04
CA PRO A 84 -3.25 -14.37 -3.51
C PRO A 84 -4.46 -13.66 -4.10
N ASN A 85 -5.49 -13.46 -3.31
CA ASN A 85 -6.72 -12.83 -3.80
C ASN A 85 -6.74 -11.32 -3.61
N SER A 86 -5.63 -10.73 -3.18
CA SER A 86 -5.56 -9.30 -2.96
C SER A 86 -5.62 -8.53 -4.27
N LYS A 87 -6.33 -7.42 -4.25
CA LYS A 87 -6.29 -6.43 -5.33
C LYS A 87 -5.26 -5.38 -4.93
N ILE A 88 -4.34 -5.09 -5.83
CA ILE A 88 -3.22 -4.19 -5.54
C ILE A 88 -3.36 -2.93 -6.37
N LEU A 89 -3.31 -1.79 -5.72
CA LEU A 89 -3.17 -0.50 -6.38
C LEU A 89 -1.72 -0.07 -6.19
N THR A 90 -0.96 0.02 -7.30
CA THR A 90 0.41 0.48 -7.19
C THR A 90 0.51 1.97 -7.50
N VAL A 91 1.22 2.69 -6.65
CA VAL A 91 1.57 4.09 -6.89
C VAL A 91 3.05 4.23 -7.23
N VAL A 92 3.73 3.10 -7.46
CA VAL A 92 5.15 3.09 -7.78
C VAL A 92 5.34 3.46 -9.24
N ALA A 93 6.12 4.51 -9.50
CA ALA A 93 6.38 4.97 -10.85
C ALA A 93 7.43 4.11 -11.55
N GLY A 94 7.37 4.06 -12.88
CA GLY A 94 8.43 3.47 -13.67
C GLY A 94 8.42 1.96 -13.81
N ILE A 95 7.41 1.28 -13.27
CA ILE A 95 7.29 -0.17 -13.38
C ILE A 95 6.10 -0.49 -14.29
N GLU A 96 6.35 -1.20 -15.38
CA GLU A 96 5.28 -1.65 -16.25
C GLU A 96 4.49 -2.78 -15.58
N LEU A 97 3.18 -2.79 -15.80
CA LEU A 97 2.30 -3.77 -15.16
C LEU A 97 2.69 -5.21 -15.46
N ASN A 98 3.17 -5.48 -16.69
CA ASN A 98 3.53 -6.83 -17.07
C ASN A 98 4.80 -7.35 -16.39
N LYS A 99 5.51 -6.50 -15.65
CA LYS A 99 6.68 -6.92 -14.89
C LYS A 99 6.30 -7.52 -13.53
N TYR A 100 5.09 -7.24 -13.05
CA TYR A 100 4.65 -7.82 -11.79
C TYR A 100 4.35 -9.32 -11.97
N SER A 101 4.45 -10.07 -10.87
CA SER A 101 4.24 -11.52 -10.93
C SER A 101 2.79 -11.89 -11.21
N ASN A 102 1.86 -11.05 -10.79
CA ASN A 102 0.44 -11.27 -11.03
C ASN A 102 -0.19 -9.98 -11.56
N PRO A 103 0.11 -9.61 -12.81
CA PRO A 103 -0.30 -8.29 -13.32
C PRO A 103 -1.80 -8.09 -13.39
N ASN A 104 -2.57 -9.17 -13.49
CA ASN A 104 -4.03 -9.04 -13.57
C ASN A 104 -4.64 -8.55 -12.26
N SER A 105 -3.93 -8.68 -11.15
CA SER A 105 -4.40 -8.21 -9.86
C SER A 105 -3.87 -6.84 -9.49
N VAL A 106 -3.09 -6.21 -10.38
CA VAL A 106 -2.44 -4.93 -10.09
C VAL A 106 -3.07 -3.84 -10.95
N ILE A 107 -3.54 -2.81 -10.29
CA ILE A 107 -4.04 -1.60 -10.94
C ILE A 107 -3.02 -0.51 -10.71
N ARG A 108 -2.66 0.21 -11.76
CA ARG A 108 -1.72 1.31 -11.62
C ARG A 108 -2.45 2.63 -11.46
N SER A 109 -2.15 3.32 -10.37
CA SER A 109 -2.54 4.70 -10.22
C SER A 109 -1.44 5.54 -10.86
N MET A 110 -1.84 6.41 -11.75
CA MET A 110 -0.92 7.37 -12.34
C MET A 110 -1.10 8.66 -11.57
N PRO A 111 -0.25 8.92 -10.58
CA PRO A 111 -0.31 10.22 -9.95
C PRO A 111 -0.09 11.21 -11.04
N ASN A 112 -1.06 11.96 -11.29
CA ASN A 112 -0.99 12.82 -12.40
C ASN A 112 -0.29 14.08 -12.03
N THR A 113 0.95 14.09 -12.35
CA THR A 113 1.72 15.25 -12.08
C THR A 113 1.60 16.27 -13.14
N SER A 114 1.13 15.89 -14.26
CA SER A 114 1.13 16.78 -15.32
C SER A 114 -0.15 16.94 -15.86
N SER A 115 -0.76 16.21 -15.63
CA SER A 115 -1.78 16.26 -16.29
C SER A 115 -2.61 16.75 -15.79
N ALA A 116 -2.26 17.02 -15.48
CA ALA A 116 -2.86 17.13 -15.31
C ALA A 116 -3.63 17.45 -15.81
N PHE A 117 -3.81 17.52 -15.83
CA PHE A 117 -4.46 17.68 -16.51
C PHE A 117 -4.42 18.66 -16.32
#